data_cd7f0929a15b5016137c82b512a9459f
#
_entry.id   cd7f0929a15b5016137c82b512a9459f
#
_cell.length_a   1.000
_cell.length_b   1.000
_cell.length_c   1.000
_cell.angle_alpha   90.00
_cell.angle_beta   90.00
_cell.angle_gamma   90.00
#
_symmetry.space_group_name_H-M   'P 1'
#
loop_
_entity.id
_entity.type
_entity.pdbx_description
1 polymer ?
#
loop_
_entity_poly.entity_id
_entity_poly.type
_entity_poly.pdbx_seq_one_letter_code
_entity_poly.pdbx_strand_id
1 'polypeptide(L)'
;YDSRRIQLFLSAGYVFGCAYRSILPVFDVPRICLLDTWFCSVIIGRSVATVAELCFAAQWALMLREVAAVAGSNLGRISSRVIVPSIVLAEACSWYSVLTTSNIGHVIEESIWGWAALMLVASLATVWPLCSKRRRHWLALWCAAGVIYVAFMFMVDVPMYWARWLADET
;
A
#
# COMPACT_ATOMS: atom_id res chain seq x y z
N TYR A 1 -2.47 -18.09 -18.39
CA TYR A 1 -2.98 -16.97 -19.21
C TYR A 1 -3.79 -15.97 -18.36
N ASP A 2 -4.57 -16.47 -17.42
CA ASP A 2 -5.46 -15.61 -16.62
C ASP A 2 -4.72 -14.72 -15.61
N SER A 3 -3.67 -15.22 -14.97
CA SER A 3 -2.90 -14.46 -13.98
C SER A 3 -2.27 -13.19 -14.58
N ARG A 4 -1.72 -13.25 -15.80
CA ARG A 4 -1.14 -12.06 -16.46
C ARG A 4 -2.20 -11.01 -16.82
N ARG A 5 -3.38 -11.43 -17.23
CA ARG A 5 -4.50 -10.52 -17.51
C ARG A 5 -4.94 -9.81 -16.24
N ILE A 6 -5.11 -10.56 -15.15
CA ILE A 6 -5.45 -9.99 -13.84
C ILE A 6 -4.40 -8.98 -13.42
N GLN A 7 -3.11 -9.30 -13.52
CA GLN A 7 -2.01 -8.38 -13.21
C GLN A 7 -2.08 -7.09 -14.05
N LEU A 8 -2.37 -7.18 -15.34
CA LEU A 8 -2.52 -6.01 -16.21
C LEU A 8 -3.70 -5.13 -15.80
N PHE A 9 -4.86 -5.70 -15.48
CA PHE A 9 -6.01 -4.93 -15.02
C PHE A 9 -5.74 -4.23 -13.68
N LEU A 10 -5.11 -4.93 -12.75
CA LEU A 10 -4.72 -4.35 -11.47
C LEU A 10 -3.70 -3.21 -11.66
N SER A 11 -2.71 -3.40 -12.55
CA SER A 11 -1.75 -2.35 -12.90
C SER A 11 -2.45 -1.13 -13.50
N ALA A 12 -3.37 -1.35 -14.44
CA ALA A 12 -4.13 -0.27 -15.05
C ALA A 12 -4.96 0.51 -14.01
N GLY A 13 -5.63 -0.20 -13.10
CA GLY A 13 -6.40 0.42 -12.00
C GLY A 13 -5.50 1.26 -11.08
N TYR A 14 -4.35 0.74 -10.68
CA TYR A 14 -3.39 1.46 -9.86
C TYR A 14 -2.84 2.71 -10.56
N VAL A 15 -2.36 2.57 -11.81
CA VAL A 15 -1.80 3.69 -12.59
C VAL A 15 -2.86 4.76 -12.84
N PHE A 16 -4.10 4.36 -13.16
CA PHE A 16 -5.20 5.29 -13.34
C PHE A 16 -5.47 6.08 -12.04
N GLY A 17 -5.52 5.43 -10.89
CA GLY A 17 -5.72 6.11 -9.61
C GLY A 17 -4.60 7.08 -9.26
N CYS A 18 -3.34 6.69 -9.50
CA CYS A 18 -2.18 7.59 -9.34
C CYS A 18 -2.26 8.80 -10.27
N ALA A 19 -2.58 8.58 -11.54
CA ALA A 19 -2.74 9.66 -12.53
C ALA A 19 -3.88 10.61 -12.13
N TYR A 20 -5.03 10.07 -11.72
CA TYR A 20 -6.16 10.85 -11.25
C TYR A 20 -5.78 11.77 -10.08
N ARG A 21 -5.15 11.23 -9.04
CA ARG A 21 -4.73 12.01 -7.87
C ARG A 21 -3.60 13.01 -8.17
N SER A 22 -2.81 12.78 -9.21
CA SER A 22 -1.79 13.73 -9.66
C SER A 22 -2.39 14.93 -10.38
N ILE A 23 -3.51 14.74 -11.10
CA ILE A 23 -4.20 15.81 -11.84
C ILE A 23 -5.20 16.54 -10.94
N LEU A 24 -5.88 15.83 -10.06
CA LEU A 24 -6.89 16.32 -9.14
C LEU A 24 -6.47 16.06 -7.69
N PRO A 25 -5.43 16.76 -7.19
CA PRO A 25 -4.91 16.51 -5.86
C PRO A 25 -5.87 17.00 -4.79
N VAL A 26 -6.06 16.19 -3.74
CA VAL A 26 -6.83 16.52 -2.55
C VAL A 26 -6.03 16.16 -1.31
N PHE A 27 -6.22 16.94 -0.24
CA PHE A 27 -5.72 16.59 1.10
C PHE A 27 -6.86 15.98 1.90
N ASP A 28 -6.64 14.80 2.45
CA ASP A 28 -7.66 14.06 3.17
C ASP A 28 -7.91 14.64 4.57
N VAL A 29 -6.85 15.09 5.23
CA VAL A 29 -6.90 15.76 6.55
C VAL A 29 -5.85 16.89 6.59
N PRO A 30 -6.23 18.18 6.78
CA PRO A 30 -7.60 18.69 6.68
C PRO A 30 -8.20 18.54 5.29
N ARG A 31 -9.53 18.47 5.19
CA ARG A 31 -10.23 18.26 3.90
C ARG A 31 -10.09 19.49 3.00
N ILE A 32 -9.06 19.51 2.17
CA ILE A 32 -8.76 20.62 1.24
C ILE A 32 -8.80 20.10 -0.20
N CYS A 33 -9.62 20.73 -1.04
CA CYS A 33 -9.66 20.53 -2.47
C CYS A 33 -8.92 21.69 -3.15
N LEU A 34 -7.95 21.39 -4.02
CA LEU A 34 -7.18 22.42 -4.72
C LEU A 34 -7.92 22.99 -5.94
N LEU A 35 -8.86 22.24 -6.48
CA LEU A 35 -9.69 22.67 -7.60
C LEU A 35 -11.17 22.60 -7.18
N ASP A 36 -11.92 23.67 -7.44
CA ASP A 36 -13.36 23.74 -7.16
C ASP A 36 -14.18 22.97 -8.21
N THR A 37 -14.04 21.66 -8.20
CA THR A 37 -14.81 20.76 -9.06
C THR A 37 -15.31 19.57 -8.27
N TRP A 38 -16.46 19.00 -8.66
CA TRP A 38 -16.98 17.80 -8.05
C TRP A 38 -15.98 16.63 -8.07
N PHE A 39 -15.20 16.50 -9.17
CA PHE A 39 -14.16 15.47 -9.31
C PHE A 39 -12.99 15.65 -8.32
N CYS A 40 -12.75 16.87 -7.85
CA CYS A 40 -11.72 17.18 -6.86
C CYS A 40 -12.25 17.07 -5.41
N SER A 41 -13.44 16.52 -5.20
CA SER A 41 -13.95 16.30 -3.85
C SER A 41 -13.12 15.26 -3.09
N VAL A 42 -12.96 15.46 -1.78
CA VAL A 42 -12.19 14.54 -0.91
C VAL A 42 -12.76 13.12 -0.95
N ILE A 43 -14.09 12.97 -1.00
CA ILE A 43 -14.75 11.67 -1.06
C ILE A 43 -14.38 10.93 -2.36
N ILE A 44 -14.40 11.62 -3.50
CA ILE A 44 -14.03 10.99 -4.78
C ILE A 44 -12.53 10.68 -4.80
N GLY A 45 -11.69 11.63 -4.36
CA GLY A 45 -10.25 11.43 -4.27
C GLY A 45 -9.88 10.22 -3.41
N ARG A 46 -10.53 10.07 -2.24
CA ARG A 46 -10.31 8.90 -1.37
C ARG A 46 -10.85 7.60 -1.97
N SER A 47 -12.02 7.64 -2.61
CA SER A 47 -12.56 6.45 -3.29
C SER A 47 -11.62 5.93 -4.39
N VAL A 48 -11.07 6.85 -5.20
CA VAL A 48 -10.10 6.50 -6.24
C VAL A 48 -8.81 5.96 -5.63
N ALA A 49 -8.33 6.57 -4.53
CA ALA A 49 -7.17 6.07 -3.79
C ALA A 49 -7.40 4.64 -3.28
N THR A 50 -8.51 4.40 -2.59
CA THR A 50 -8.87 3.07 -2.07
C THR A 50 -8.84 2.01 -3.17
N VAL A 51 -9.45 2.28 -4.32
CA VAL A 51 -9.43 1.33 -5.45
C VAL A 51 -7.99 1.09 -5.95
N ALA A 52 -7.20 2.16 -6.09
CA ALA A 52 -5.82 2.06 -6.54
C ALA A 52 -4.95 1.26 -5.56
N GLU A 53 -5.07 1.53 -4.27
CA GLU A 53 -4.30 0.87 -3.20
C GLU A 53 -4.66 -0.60 -3.06
N LEU A 54 -5.94 -0.95 -3.20
CA LEU A 54 -6.38 -2.34 -3.24
C LEU A 54 -5.88 -3.08 -4.50
N CYS A 55 -5.87 -2.41 -5.66
CA CYS A 55 -5.26 -2.96 -6.87
C CYS A 55 -3.76 -3.24 -6.67
N PHE A 56 -3.04 -2.30 -6.06
CA PHE A 56 -1.62 -2.45 -5.77
C PHE A 56 -1.34 -3.60 -4.79
N ALA A 57 -2.08 -3.67 -3.68
CA ALA A 57 -1.97 -4.75 -2.70
C ALA A 57 -2.27 -6.12 -3.32
N ALA A 58 -3.32 -6.20 -4.15
CA ALA A 58 -3.68 -7.43 -4.85
C ALA A 58 -2.59 -7.90 -5.83
N GLN A 59 -1.94 -6.97 -6.54
CA GLN A 59 -0.80 -7.29 -7.42
C GLN A 59 0.34 -7.97 -6.65
N TRP A 60 0.73 -7.37 -5.52
CA TRP A 60 1.80 -7.92 -4.68
C TRP A 60 1.41 -9.27 -4.08
N ALA A 61 0.17 -9.41 -3.63
CA ALA A 61 -0.34 -10.67 -3.08
C ALA A 61 -0.31 -11.79 -4.15
N LEU A 62 -0.75 -11.51 -5.38
CA LEU A 62 -0.74 -12.48 -6.48
C LEU A 62 0.69 -12.87 -6.88
N MET A 63 1.57 -11.87 -7.04
CA MET A 63 2.98 -12.11 -7.36
C MET A 63 3.65 -12.96 -6.27
N LEU A 64 3.44 -12.61 -5.02
CA LEU A 64 4.01 -13.33 -3.89
C LEU A 64 3.49 -14.77 -3.81
N ARG A 65 2.21 -14.99 -4.09
CA ARG A 65 1.60 -16.33 -4.14
C ARG A 65 2.26 -17.21 -5.20
N GLU A 66 2.51 -16.67 -6.39
CA GLU A 66 3.18 -17.39 -7.48
C GLU A 66 4.63 -17.73 -7.10
N VAL A 67 5.36 -16.75 -6.61
CA VAL A 67 6.76 -16.92 -6.19
C VAL A 67 6.87 -17.90 -5.03
N ALA A 68 6.00 -17.79 -4.03
CA ALA A 68 5.98 -18.69 -2.88
C ALA A 68 5.61 -20.13 -3.25
N ALA A 69 4.73 -20.32 -4.24
CA ALA A 69 4.37 -21.65 -4.74
C ALA A 69 5.57 -22.35 -5.39
N VAL A 70 6.34 -21.63 -6.19
CA VAL A 70 7.55 -22.16 -6.86
C VAL A 70 8.66 -22.41 -5.84
N ALA A 71 8.82 -21.54 -4.85
CA ALA A 71 9.88 -21.61 -3.84
C ALA A 71 9.55 -22.54 -2.66
N GLY A 72 8.31 -23.01 -2.52
CA GLY A 72 7.87 -23.77 -1.34
C GLY A 72 7.85 -22.96 -0.04
N SER A 73 7.84 -21.62 -0.11
CA SER A 73 7.91 -20.73 1.04
C SER A 73 6.58 -20.65 1.80
N ASN A 74 6.53 -21.13 3.04
CA ASN A 74 5.35 -21.01 3.90
C ASN A 74 5.06 -19.56 4.27
N LEU A 75 6.12 -18.78 4.57
CA LEU A 75 5.97 -17.34 4.87
C LEU A 75 5.35 -16.60 3.70
N GLY A 76 5.86 -16.80 2.48
CA GLY A 76 5.29 -16.17 1.29
C GLY A 76 3.83 -16.55 1.04
N ARG A 77 3.44 -17.79 1.32
CA ARG A 77 2.03 -18.23 1.21
C ARG A 77 1.12 -17.55 2.24
N ILE A 78 1.57 -17.42 3.48
CA ILE A 78 0.81 -16.73 4.53
C ILE A 78 0.69 -15.25 4.19
N SER A 79 1.82 -14.57 3.90
CA SER A 79 1.84 -13.16 3.54
C SER A 79 0.94 -12.84 2.35
N SER A 80 0.96 -13.68 1.30
CA SER A 80 0.09 -13.48 0.12
C SER A 80 -1.41 -13.54 0.42
N ARG A 81 -1.83 -14.19 1.50
CA ARG A 81 -3.22 -14.26 1.94
C ARG A 81 -3.60 -13.13 2.90
N VAL A 82 -2.64 -12.63 3.66
CA VAL A 82 -2.88 -11.65 4.72
C VAL A 82 -2.78 -10.21 4.20
N ILE A 83 -1.95 -9.93 3.18
CA ILE A 83 -1.73 -8.58 2.66
C ILE A 83 -3.05 -7.90 2.27
N VAL A 84 -3.86 -8.51 1.42
CA VAL A 84 -5.09 -7.86 0.94
C VAL A 84 -6.08 -7.58 2.07
N PRO A 85 -6.43 -8.53 2.96
CA PRO A 85 -7.27 -8.23 4.11
C PRO A 85 -6.72 -7.14 5.03
N SER A 86 -5.38 -7.10 5.23
CA SER A 86 -4.76 -6.05 6.02
C SER A 86 -4.94 -4.68 5.37
N ILE A 87 -4.77 -4.57 4.06
CA ILE A 87 -4.96 -3.29 3.36
C ILE A 87 -6.44 -2.88 3.33
N VAL A 88 -7.38 -3.82 3.22
CA VAL A 88 -8.82 -3.50 3.41
C VAL A 88 -9.08 -2.89 4.78
N LEU A 89 -8.44 -3.40 5.84
CA LEU A 89 -8.54 -2.81 7.18
C LEU A 89 -7.88 -1.43 7.24
N ALA A 90 -6.69 -1.26 6.62
CA ALA A 90 -6.03 0.04 6.53
C ALA A 90 -6.92 1.08 5.85
N GLU A 91 -7.56 0.70 4.72
CA GLU A 91 -8.52 1.56 4.03
C GLU A 91 -9.70 1.96 4.90
N ALA A 92 -10.25 1.04 5.70
CA ALA A 92 -11.32 1.36 6.63
C ALA A 92 -10.86 2.39 7.69
N CYS A 93 -9.63 2.28 8.19
CA CYS A 93 -9.04 3.26 9.11
C CYS A 93 -8.83 4.62 8.43
N SER A 94 -8.39 4.62 7.17
CA SER A 94 -8.26 5.84 6.38
C SER A 94 -9.59 6.53 6.14
N TRP A 95 -10.64 5.77 5.78
CA TRP A 95 -12.00 6.32 5.68
C TRP A 95 -12.49 6.89 7.01
N TYR A 96 -12.19 6.23 8.13
CA TYR A 96 -12.50 6.80 9.45
C TYR A 96 -11.83 8.18 9.62
N SER A 97 -10.54 8.32 9.30
CA SER A 97 -9.83 9.61 9.37
C SER A 97 -10.48 10.67 8.48
N VAL A 98 -10.81 10.32 7.24
CA VAL A 98 -11.45 11.25 6.30
C VAL A 98 -12.83 11.71 6.80
N LEU A 99 -13.63 10.82 7.36
CA LEU A 99 -14.98 11.13 7.81
C LEU A 99 -15.00 11.92 9.12
N THR A 100 -14.08 11.62 10.04
CA THR A 100 -14.01 12.25 11.36
C THR A 100 -13.02 13.41 11.44
N THR A 101 -12.15 13.60 10.44
CA THR A 101 -10.99 14.49 10.44
C THR A 101 -9.97 14.17 11.53
N SER A 102 -9.97 12.94 12.06
CA SER A 102 -9.05 12.47 13.08
C SER A 102 -7.82 11.82 12.47
N ASN A 103 -6.63 12.25 12.89
CA ASN A 103 -5.37 11.72 12.37
C ASN A 103 -5.03 10.31 12.89
N ILE A 104 -5.73 9.81 13.94
CA ILE A 104 -5.45 8.48 14.52
C ILE A 104 -5.69 7.34 13.53
N GLY A 105 -6.69 7.46 12.68
CA GLY A 105 -6.94 6.43 11.65
C GLY A 105 -5.81 6.35 10.63
N HIS A 106 -5.17 7.48 10.26
CA HIS A 106 -3.99 7.47 9.42
C HIS A 106 -2.78 6.84 10.12
N VAL A 107 -2.60 7.05 11.42
CA VAL A 107 -1.56 6.35 12.20
C VAL A 107 -1.71 4.83 12.08
N ILE A 108 -2.93 4.34 12.20
CA ILE A 108 -3.22 2.90 12.11
C ILE A 108 -3.04 2.41 10.67
N GLU A 109 -3.58 3.14 9.69
CA GLU A 109 -3.45 2.86 8.26
C GLU A 109 -1.99 2.68 7.86
N GLU A 110 -1.15 3.69 8.12
CA GLU A 110 0.26 3.70 7.73
C GLU A 110 1.08 2.64 8.47
N SER A 111 0.71 2.35 9.73
CA SER A 111 1.31 1.24 10.47
C SER A 111 1.01 -0.10 9.82
N ILE A 112 -0.22 -0.32 9.34
CA ILE A 112 -0.60 -1.55 8.63
C ILE A 112 0.13 -1.66 7.29
N TRP A 113 0.26 -0.56 6.53
CA TRP A 113 1.04 -0.51 5.30
C TRP A 113 2.51 -0.85 5.55
N GLY A 114 3.13 -0.28 6.59
CA GLY A 114 4.50 -0.59 7.00
C GLY A 114 4.68 -2.07 7.35
N TRP A 115 3.74 -2.67 8.10
CA TRP A 115 3.76 -4.10 8.43
C TRP A 115 3.56 -4.99 7.20
N ALA A 116 2.65 -4.64 6.30
CA ALA A 116 2.43 -5.39 5.06
C ALA A 116 3.69 -5.39 4.18
N ALA A 117 4.36 -4.24 4.07
CA ALA A 117 5.63 -4.11 3.37
C ALA A 117 6.75 -4.94 4.03
N LEU A 118 6.84 -4.94 5.36
CA LEU A 118 7.81 -5.77 6.10
C LEU A 118 7.59 -7.27 5.84
N MET A 119 6.35 -7.73 5.88
CA MET A 119 6.00 -9.11 5.55
C MET A 119 6.37 -9.48 4.11
N LEU A 120 6.16 -8.54 3.16
CA LEU A 120 6.54 -8.72 1.76
C LEU A 120 8.05 -8.86 1.63
N VAL A 121 8.84 -7.94 2.21
CA VAL A 121 10.31 -7.98 2.18
C VAL A 121 10.85 -9.25 2.81
N ALA A 122 10.36 -9.63 3.99
CA ALA A 122 10.75 -10.88 4.66
C ALA A 122 10.46 -12.10 3.78
N SER A 123 9.29 -12.12 3.14
CA SER A 123 8.91 -13.21 2.22
C SER A 123 9.82 -13.28 0.99
N LEU A 124 10.15 -12.14 0.39
CA LEU A 124 11.07 -12.07 -0.75
C LEU A 124 12.49 -12.51 -0.34
N ALA A 125 12.93 -12.17 0.86
CA ALA A 125 14.23 -12.60 1.39
C ALA A 125 14.32 -14.14 1.53
N THR A 126 13.23 -14.83 1.91
CA THR A 126 13.22 -16.30 1.98
C THR A 126 13.36 -16.98 0.60
N VAL A 127 13.00 -16.28 -0.46
CA VAL A 127 13.07 -16.79 -1.84
C VAL A 127 14.42 -16.49 -2.50
N TRP A 128 15.17 -15.54 -1.94
CA TRP A 128 16.47 -15.09 -2.47
C TRP A 128 17.45 -16.22 -2.80
N PRO A 129 17.70 -17.20 -1.92
CA PRO A 129 18.67 -18.27 -2.19
C PRO A 129 18.30 -19.13 -3.40
N LEU A 130 17.00 -19.23 -3.70
CA LEU A 130 16.44 -20.10 -4.74
C LEU A 130 16.42 -19.46 -6.13
N CYS A 131 16.75 -18.16 -6.22
CA CYS A 131 16.72 -17.42 -7.47
C CYS A 131 18.03 -17.54 -8.26
N SER A 132 17.92 -17.54 -9.61
CA SER A 132 19.07 -17.42 -10.49
C SER A 132 19.78 -16.08 -10.30
N LYS A 133 21.10 -15.99 -10.61
CA LYS A 133 21.91 -14.77 -10.44
C LYS A 133 21.23 -13.52 -11.04
N ARG A 134 20.67 -13.61 -12.25
CA ARG A 134 19.98 -12.49 -12.92
C ARG A 134 18.74 -12.00 -12.14
N ARG A 135 17.97 -12.92 -11.58
CA ARG A 135 16.76 -12.57 -10.79
C ARG A 135 17.11 -12.01 -9.43
N ARG A 136 18.25 -12.40 -8.85
CA ARG A 136 18.72 -11.87 -7.55
C ARG A 136 18.95 -10.38 -7.57
N HIS A 137 19.44 -9.79 -8.68
CA HIS A 137 19.63 -8.34 -8.77
C HIS A 137 18.28 -7.60 -8.69
N TRP A 138 17.28 -8.07 -9.43
CA TRP A 138 15.93 -7.49 -9.35
C TRP A 138 15.31 -7.67 -7.97
N LEU A 139 15.47 -8.84 -7.38
CA LEU A 139 14.98 -9.12 -6.03
C LEU A 139 15.66 -8.25 -4.98
N ALA A 140 16.97 -8.01 -5.12
CA ALA A 140 17.73 -7.08 -4.27
C ALA A 140 17.15 -5.67 -4.35
N LEU A 141 16.89 -5.19 -5.56
CA LEU A 141 16.31 -3.86 -5.77
C LEU A 141 14.95 -3.73 -5.09
N TRP A 142 14.07 -4.72 -5.26
CA TRP A 142 12.76 -4.72 -4.62
C TRP A 142 12.85 -4.84 -3.09
N CYS A 143 13.76 -5.67 -2.57
CA CYS A 143 14.00 -5.75 -1.12
C CYS A 143 14.56 -4.43 -0.58
N ALA A 144 15.51 -3.80 -1.26
CA ALA A 144 16.07 -2.52 -0.85
C ALA A 144 14.99 -1.42 -0.86
N ALA A 145 14.21 -1.32 -1.93
CA ALA A 145 13.08 -0.38 -2.00
C ALA A 145 12.06 -0.63 -0.87
N GLY A 146 11.73 -1.89 -0.60
CA GLY A 146 10.82 -2.26 0.49
C GLY A 146 11.37 -1.90 1.87
N VAL A 147 12.67 -2.12 2.12
CA VAL A 147 13.31 -1.72 3.40
C VAL A 147 13.28 -0.20 3.56
N ILE A 148 13.60 0.56 2.50
CA ILE A 148 13.52 2.02 2.53
C ILE A 148 12.09 2.48 2.81
N TYR A 149 11.09 1.85 2.17
CA TYR A 149 9.69 2.16 2.42
C TYR A 149 9.29 1.87 3.87
N VAL A 150 9.64 0.70 4.42
CA VAL A 150 9.37 0.35 5.83
C VAL A 150 10.01 1.36 6.78
N ALA A 151 11.28 1.74 6.52
CA ALA A 151 11.96 2.74 7.32
C ALA A 151 11.24 4.10 7.25
N PHE A 152 10.84 4.54 6.05
CA PHE A 152 10.07 5.77 5.87
C PHE A 152 8.76 5.74 6.67
N MET A 153 7.98 4.66 6.57
CA MET A 153 6.70 4.51 7.26
C MET A 153 6.86 4.67 8.78
N PHE A 154 7.79 3.94 9.40
CA PHE A 154 7.93 3.93 10.87
C PHE A 154 8.79 5.07 11.43
N MET A 155 9.65 5.69 10.64
CA MET A 155 10.51 6.79 11.11
C MET A 155 9.98 8.18 10.74
N VAL A 156 9.11 8.29 9.73
CA VAL A 156 8.63 9.57 9.20
C VAL A 156 7.11 9.65 9.24
N ASP A 157 6.44 8.76 8.56
CA ASP A 157 5.02 8.91 8.25
C ASP A 157 4.12 8.65 9.47
N VAL A 158 4.27 7.50 10.09
CA VAL A 158 3.54 7.17 11.34
C VAL A 158 3.80 8.19 12.46
N PRO A 159 5.07 8.59 12.77
CA PRO A 159 5.34 9.64 13.76
C PRO A 159 4.75 11.00 13.40
N MET A 160 4.72 11.35 12.11
CA MET A 160 4.12 12.60 11.64
C MET A 160 2.61 12.65 11.95
N TYR A 161 1.86 11.61 11.58
CA TYR A 161 0.43 11.54 11.87
C TYR A 161 0.15 11.43 13.37
N TRP A 162 0.99 10.72 14.11
CA TRP A 162 0.91 10.66 15.56
C TRP A 162 1.10 12.03 16.23
N ALA A 163 2.11 12.79 15.78
CA ALA A 163 2.35 14.14 16.29
C ALA A 163 1.19 15.10 15.99
N ARG A 164 0.60 14.99 14.78
CA ARG A 164 -0.59 15.76 14.40
C ARG A 164 -1.79 15.40 15.26
N TRP A 165 -2.02 14.12 15.49
CA TRP A 165 -3.10 13.66 16.35
C TRP A 165 -2.97 14.21 17.78
N LEU A 166 -1.76 14.18 18.35
CA LEU A 166 -1.51 14.76 19.67
C LEU A 166 -1.73 16.28 19.69
N ALA A 167 -1.37 16.99 18.62
CA ALA A 167 -1.49 18.45 18.57
C ALA A 167 -2.94 18.93 18.34
N ASP A 168 -3.71 18.19 17.56
CA ASP A 168 -5.04 18.64 17.11
C ASP A 168 -6.19 18.06 17.96
N GLU A 169 -5.98 16.93 18.66
CA GLU A 169 -7.07 16.15 19.27
C GLU A 169 -6.89 15.82 20.75
N THR A 170 -5.74 16.16 21.35
CA THR A 170 -5.45 15.98 22.79
C THR A 170 -4.98 17.26 23.46
#